data_763e8f4ce7a6016c0241bbd06f54ceeb
#
_entry.id   763e8f4ce7a6016c0241bbd06f54ceeb
#
_cell.length_a   1.000
_cell.length_b   1.000
_cell.length_c   1.000
_cell.angle_alpha   90.00
_cell.angle_beta   90.00
_cell.angle_gamma   90.00
#
_symmetry.space_group_name_H-M   'P 1'
#
loop_
_entity.id
_entity.type
_entity.pdbx_description
1 polymer ?
#
loop_
_entity_poly.entity_id
_entity_poly.type
_entity_poly.pdbx_seq_one_letter_code
_entity_poly.pdbx_strand_id
1 'polypeptide(L)'
;GIHLNKATQYIDGEDCIKGMMFANDELLKVDMLVISAGIKPRDELGRVAGLVVGDRGGIVVNNQMQTSDPFVYAIGEVALYHNMIYGLVAPGYEMADVAAEQILKGSKTMRETIDMSTQLKLIGVEVASFGDPFIENEEVTAIVYENKFNGIYKRINVTKDGKTLLGGILVGDSSDYNALFQIYNNALALPANPEDLILGSRGGESNTMGSAMDLPDTAVICSCENVTKGAICCSITEGSCETLSDVVKLTKATS
;
A
#
# COMPACT_ATOMS: atom_id res chain seq x y z
N GLY A 1 -26.34 -6.53 5.98
CA GLY A 1 -26.28 -7.47 4.83
C GLY A 1 -25.36 -6.92 3.74
N ILE A 2 -24.90 -7.78 2.84
CA ILE A 2 -24.14 -7.40 1.64
C ILE A 2 -25.10 -7.49 0.46
N HIS A 3 -25.21 -6.41 -0.32
CA HIS A 3 -26.05 -6.33 -1.52
C HIS A 3 -25.14 -6.15 -2.74
N LEU A 4 -24.98 -7.18 -3.54
CA LEU A 4 -24.16 -7.17 -4.76
C LEU A 4 -25.01 -6.75 -5.97
N ASN A 5 -24.34 -6.23 -7.01
CA ASN A 5 -24.94 -5.84 -8.29
C ASN A 5 -26.07 -4.80 -8.15
N LYS A 6 -25.92 -3.87 -7.20
CA LYS A 6 -26.84 -2.78 -6.96
C LYS A 6 -26.25 -1.46 -7.47
N ALA A 7 -26.73 -1.01 -8.64
CA ALA A 7 -26.38 0.30 -9.18
C ALA A 7 -27.32 1.35 -8.58
N THR A 8 -26.80 2.24 -7.74
CA THR A 8 -27.58 3.35 -7.17
C THR A 8 -27.91 4.37 -8.25
N GLN A 9 -29.19 4.66 -8.44
CA GLN A 9 -29.68 5.69 -9.38
C GLN A 9 -29.81 7.05 -8.70
N TYR A 10 -30.47 7.08 -7.54
CA TYR A 10 -30.64 8.32 -6.77
C TYR A 10 -30.83 8.03 -5.29
N ILE A 11 -30.63 9.06 -4.49
CA ILE A 11 -30.87 9.05 -3.04
C ILE A 11 -32.25 9.68 -2.81
N ASP A 12 -33.14 8.94 -2.13
CA ASP A 12 -34.47 9.38 -1.79
C ASP A 12 -34.47 10.17 -0.48
N GLY A 13 -35.19 11.30 -0.47
CA GLY A 13 -35.35 12.17 0.68
C GLY A 13 -35.23 13.65 0.29
N GLU A 14 -35.86 14.52 1.05
CA GLU A 14 -35.78 15.98 0.89
C GLU A 14 -34.85 16.58 1.96
N ASP A 15 -35.37 16.78 3.19
CA ASP A 15 -34.59 17.29 4.33
C ASP A 15 -33.72 16.21 5.01
N CYS A 16 -34.12 14.96 4.91
CA CYS A 16 -33.45 13.79 5.46
C CYS A 16 -33.41 12.65 4.45
N ILE A 17 -32.36 11.85 4.48
CA ILE A 17 -32.26 10.62 3.67
C ILE A 17 -33.33 9.65 4.16
N LYS A 18 -34.10 9.08 3.21
CA LYS A 18 -35.11 8.03 3.44
C LYS A 18 -34.68 6.69 2.86
N GLY A 19 -33.80 6.71 1.86
CA GLY A 19 -33.34 5.49 1.22
C GLY A 19 -32.45 5.72 -0.01
N MET A 20 -32.09 4.62 -0.62
CA MET A 20 -31.40 4.59 -1.91
C MET A 20 -32.25 3.80 -2.90
N MET A 21 -32.45 4.36 -4.09
CA MET A 21 -33.10 3.70 -5.21
C MET A 21 -32.04 3.10 -6.13
N PHE A 22 -32.20 1.83 -6.47
CA PHE A 22 -31.34 1.12 -7.41
C PHE A 22 -31.94 1.07 -8.81
N ALA A 23 -31.10 0.74 -9.82
CA ALA A 23 -31.48 0.68 -11.22
C ALA A 23 -32.59 -0.33 -11.54
N ASN A 24 -32.89 -1.26 -10.64
CA ASN A 24 -33.97 -2.23 -10.74
C ASN A 24 -35.25 -1.81 -9.99
N ASP A 25 -35.39 -0.50 -9.69
CA ASP A 25 -36.50 0.11 -8.96
C ASP A 25 -36.67 -0.42 -7.50
N GLU A 26 -35.63 -1.08 -6.96
CA GLU A 26 -35.64 -1.52 -5.57
C GLU A 26 -35.20 -0.39 -4.64
N LEU A 27 -35.97 -0.12 -3.60
CA LEU A 27 -35.68 0.87 -2.57
C LEU A 27 -35.08 0.19 -1.34
N LEU A 28 -33.87 0.62 -0.96
CA LEU A 28 -33.26 0.28 0.33
C LEU A 28 -33.44 1.46 1.29
N LYS A 29 -34.25 1.28 2.33
CA LYS A 29 -34.44 2.30 3.37
C LYS A 29 -33.20 2.41 4.24
N VAL A 30 -32.68 3.61 4.40
CA VAL A 30 -31.51 3.94 5.23
C VAL A 30 -31.68 5.33 5.84
N ASP A 31 -31.18 5.51 7.05
CA ASP A 31 -31.18 6.79 7.76
C ASP A 31 -29.84 7.53 7.61
N MET A 32 -28.82 6.80 7.19
CA MET A 32 -27.46 7.33 6.92
C MET A 32 -26.89 6.61 5.70
N LEU A 33 -26.21 7.35 4.84
CA LEU A 33 -25.46 6.84 3.70
C LEU A 33 -24.00 7.26 3.78
N VAL A 34 -23.10 6.27 3.74
CA VAL A 34 -21.66 6.50 3.61
C VAL A 34 -21.23 6.11 2.21
N ILE A 35 -20.69 7.08 1.45
CA ILE A 35 -20.20 6.86 0.08
C ILE A 35 -18.70 6.62 0.14
N SER A 36 -18.27 5.40 -0.23
CA SER A 36 -16.87 4.98 -0.31
C SER A 36 -16.64 4.32 -1.67
N ALA A 37 -16.73 5.11 -2.73
CA ALA A 37 -16.75 4.66 -4.13
C ALA A 37 -15.43 4.96 -4.88
N GLY A 38 -14.31 5.02 -4.16
CA GLY A 38 -13.00 5.35 -4.72
C GLY A 38 -12.75 6.86 -4.82
N ILE A 39 -11.73 7.22 -5.57
CA ILE A 39 -11.25 8.60 -5.72
C ILE A 39 -11.43 9.10 -7.14
N LYS A 40 -11.55 10.41 -7.28
CA LYS A 40 -11.51 11.13 -8.56
C LYS A 40 -10.44 12.21 -8.49
N PRO A 41 -9.43 12.17 -9.36
CA PRO A 41 -8.40 13.20 -9.39
C PRO A 41 -8.98 14.60 -9.66
N ARG A 42 -8.43 15.60 -8.97
CA ARG A 42 -8.78 17.01 -9.16
C ARG A 42 -7.93 17.58 -10.30
N ASP A 43 -8.19 17.14 -11.53
CA ASP A 43 -7.41 17.43 -12.73
C ASP A 43 -7.95 18.60 -13.57
N GLU A 44 -8.92 19.35 -13.05
CA GLU A 44 -9.60 20.44 -13.78
C GLU A 44 -8.62 21.51 -14.26
N LEU A 45 -7.62 21.88 -13.44
CA LEU A 45 -6.60 22.86 -13.84
C LEU A 45 -5.73 22.34 -14.98
N GLY A 46 -5.36 21.06 -14.94
CA GLY A 46 -4.60 20.44 -16.03
C GLY A 46 -5.37 20.43 -17.35
N ARG A 47 -6.68 20.13 -17.30
CA ARG A 47 -7.55 20.18 -18.49
C ARG A 47 -7.66 21.58 -19.07
N VAL A 48 -7.88 22.60 -18.23
CA VAL A 48 -7.96 24.00 -18.67
C VAL A 48 -6.62 24.48 -19.23
N ALA A 49 -5.50 24.01 -18.68
CA ALA A 49 -4.16 24.30 -19.16
C ALA A 49 -3.77 23.53 -20.45
N GLY A 50 -4.64 22.63 -20.95
CA GLY A 50 -4.38 21.83 -22.15
C GLY A 50 -3.38 20.69 -21.94
N LEU A 51 -3.15 20.26 -20.69
CA LEU A 51 -2.31 19.11 -20.40
C LEU A 51 -3.02 17.80 -20.77
N VAL A 52 -2.24 16.77 -21.10
CA VAL A 52 -2.79 15.44 -21.35
C VAL A 52 -3.31 14.85 -20.05
N VAL A 53 -4.57 14.41 -20.07
CA VAL A 53 -5.28 13.79 -18.96
C VAL A 53 -5.78 12.42 -19.38
N GLY A 54 -5.70 11.44 -18.49
CA GLY A 54 -6.18 10.09 -18.76
C GLY A 54 -7.70 10.00 -18.89
N ASP A 55 -8.20 8.94 -19.53
CA ASP A 55 -9.64 8.73 -19.78
C ASP A 55 -10.46 8.70 -18.48
N ARG A 56 -9.91 8.14 -17.42
CA ARG A 56 -10.54 8.08 -16.09
C ARG A 56 -10.14 9.22 -15.16
N GLY A 57 -9.45 10.23 -15.69
CA GLY A 57 -8.88 11.35 -14.97
C GLY A 57 -7.40 11.15 -14.63
N GLY A 58 -6.79 12.20 -14.06
CA GLY A 58 -5.39 12.29 -13.69
C GLY A 58 -4.51 12.84 -14.80
N ILE A 59 -3.59 13.75 -14.43
CA ILE A 59 -2.65 14.37 -15.35
C ILE A 59 -1.56 13.38 -15.68
N VAL A 60 -1.39 13.03 -16.96
CA VAL A 60 -0.38 12.06 -17.40
C VAL A 60 1.02 12.62 -17.16
N VAL A 61 1.86 11.82 -16.49
CA VAL A 61 3.26 12.17 -16.22
C VAL A 61 4.20 11.05 -16.67
N ASN A 62 5.43 11.44 -16.99
CA ASN A 62 6.53 10.52 -17.25
C ASN A 62 7.24 10.10 -15.94
N ASN A 63 8.31 9.31 -16.03
CA ASN A 63 9.10 8.89 -14.87
C ASN A 63 9.88 10.01 -14.17
N GLN A 64 9.87 11.21 -14.72
CA GLN A 64 10.43 12.44 -14.15
C GLN A 64 9.37 13.33 -13.52
N MET A 65 8.12 12.86 -13.43
CA MET A 65 6.94 13.61 -12.99
C MET A 65 6.61 14.82 -13.87
N GLN A 66 7.16 14.91 -15.08
CA GLN A 66 6.80 15.94 -16.06
C GLN A 66 5.51 15.57 -16.77
N THR A 67 4.68 16.56 -17.03
CA THR A 67 3.44 16.46 -17.81
C THR A 67 3.74 16.52 -19.32
N SER A 68 2.71 16.68 -20.14
CA SER A 68 2.87 16.97 -21.58
C SER A 68 3.54 18.31 -21.86
N ASP A 69 3.57 19.23 -20.89
CA ASP A 69 4.37 20.45 -20.92
C ASP A 69 5.65 20.21 -20.09
N PRO A 70 6.86 20.34 -20.68
CA PRO A 70 8.11 20.04 -19.98
C PRO A 70 8.43 20.99 -18.82
N PHE A 71 7.72 22.10 -18.68
CA PHE A 71 7.87 23.04 -17.59
C PHE A 71 6.86 22.85 -16.47
N VAL A 72 5.93 21.90 -16.63
CA VAL A 72 4.86 21.62 -15.67
C VAL A 72 5.04 20.19 -15.10
N TYR A 73 5.04 20.09 -13.80
CA TYR A 73 5.11 18.83 -13.06
C TYR A 73 3.77 18.56 -12.37
N ALA A 74 3.38 17.29 -12.28
CA ALA A 74 2.24 16.87 -11.49
C ALA A 74 2.66 15.72 -10.54
N ILE A 75 2.27 15.82 -9.27
CA ILE A 75 2.63 14.87 -8.22
C ILE A 75 1.41 14.54 -7.34
N GLY A 76 1.48 13.42 -6.63
CA GLY A 76 0.42 12.97 -5.73
C GLY A 76 -0.80 12.44 -6.49
N GLU A 77 -1.97 12.53 -5.86
CA GLU A 77 -3.21 11.90 -6.31
C GLU A 77 -3.80 12.48 -7.62
N VAL A 78 -3.31 13.63 -8.07
CA VAL A 78 -3.69 14.21 -9.36
C VAL A 78 -2.89 13.66 -10.53
N ALA A 79 -1.72 13.05 -10.26
CA ALA A 79 -0.84 12.50 -11.29
C ALA A 79 -1.30 11.11 -11.73
N LEU A 80 -1.27 10.86 -13.03
CA LEU A 80 -1.47 9.56 -13.64
C LEU A 80 -0.12 9.03 -14.12
N TYR A 81 0.47 8.09 -13.39
CA TYR A 81 1.73 7.47 -13.72
C TYR A 81 1.52 5.97 -13.99
N HIS A 82 2.01 5.44 -15.12
CA HIS A 82 1.77 4.06 -15.56
C HIS A 82 0.29 3.62 -15.53
N ASN A 83 -0.62 4.51 -15.96
CA ASN A 83 -2.08 4.32 -15.92
C ASN A 83 -2.67 4.09 -14.51
N MET A 84 -1.95 4.45 -13.46
CA MET A 84 -2.39 4.32 -12.07
C MET A 84 -2.35 5.66 -11.35
N ILE A 85 -3.36 5.88 -10.51
CA ILE A 85 -3.46 7.01 -9.59
C ILE A 85 -3.15 6.47 -8.20
N TYR A 86 -2.14 7.03 -7.55
CA TYR A 86 -1.64 6.57 -6.26
C TYR A 86 -2.27 7.39 -5.14
N GLY A 87 -3.28 6.82 -4.49
CA GLY A 87 -4.01 7.45 -3.38
C GLY A 87 -3.34 7.28 -2.00
N LEU A 88 -2.03 7.05 -1.96
CA LEU A 88 -1.26 6.89 -0.72
C LEU A 88 -0.23 8.00 -0.57
N VAL A 89 0.12 8.30 0.69
CA VAL A 89 1.05 9.39 1.03
C VAL A 89 2.48 9.06 0.59
N ALA A 90 2.95 7.84 0.82
CA ALA A 90 4.33 7.44 0.51
C ALA A 90 4.69 7.58 -0.98
N PRO A 91 3.89 7.10 -1.95
CA PRO A 91 4.10 7.40 -3.36
C PRO A 91 4.13 8.89 -3.68
N GLY A 92 3.28 9.68 -3.02
CA GLY A 92 3.23 11.13 -3.20
C GLY A 92 4.54 11.82 -2.79
N TYR A 93 5.16 11.39 -1.71
CA TYR A 93 6.48 11.88 -1.29
C TYR A 93 7.58 11.47 -2.27
N GLU A 94 7.58 10.24 -2.77
CA GLU A 94 8.54 9.80 -3.78
C GLU A 94 8.42 10.62 -5.07
N MET A 95 7.19 10.90 -5.51
CA MET A 95 6.93 11.79 -6.64
C MET A 95 7.46 13.21 -6.39
N ALA A 96 7.26 13.75 -5.17
CA ALA A 96 7.75 15.07 -4.80
C ALA A 96 9.28 15.14 -4.84
N ASP A 97 9.96 14.13 -4.32
CA ASP A 97 11.42 14.03 -4.35
C ASP A 97 11.93 13.98 -5.79
N VAL A 98 11.30 13.17 -6.66
CA VAL A 98 11.68 13.09 -8.08
C VAL A 98 11.48 14.43 -8.76
N ALA A 99 10.33 15.09 -8.57
CA ALA A 99 10.06 16.39 -9.18
C ALA A 99 11.07 17.45 -8.70
N ALA A 100 11.37 17.49 -7.40
CA ALA A 100 12.35 18.43 -6.84
C ALA A 100 13.75 18.21 -7.41
N GLU A 101 14.20 16.96 -7.51
CA GLU A 101 15.48 16.59 -8.13
C GLU A 101 15.54 17.03 -9.61
N GLN A 102 14.48 16.79 -10.38
CA GLN A 102 14.44 17.20 -11.78
C GLN A 102 14.50 18.73 -11.94
N ILE A 103 13.81 19.48 -11.10
CA ILE A 103 13.86 20.96 -11.08
C ILE A 103 15.27 21.45 -10.75
N LEU A 104 16.00 20.76 -9.86
CA LEU A 104 17.38 21.06 -9.50
C LEU A 104 18.41 20.47 -10.49
N LYS A 105 17.95 19.95 -11.64
CA LYS A 105 18.80 19.29 -12.67
C LYS A 105 19.50 18.04 -12.17
N GLY A 106 18.90 17.33 -11.23
CA GLY A 106 19.28 15.99 -10.82
C GLY A 106 18.85 14.92 -11.84
N SER A 107 19.10 13.67 -11.51
CA SER A 107 18.84 12.52 -12.39
C SER A 107 17.85 11.50 -11.81
N LYS A 108 17.27 11.76 -10.65
CA LYS A 108 16.33 10.83 -9.99
C LYS A 108 15.10 10.65 -10.84
N THR A 109 14.67 9.41 -11.01
CA THR A 109 13.43 9.05 -11.71
C THR A 109 12.56 8.19 -10.81
N MET A 110 11.26 8.20 -11.08
CA MET A 110 10.31 7.34 -10.41
C MET A 110 10.56 5.88 -10.78
N ARG A 111 10.36 4.98 -9.84
CA ARG A 111 10.45 3.53 -10.07
C ARG A 111 9.28 3.06 -10.94
N GLU A 112 9.48 1.99 -11.69
CA GLU A 112 8.41 1.37 -12.48
C GLU A 112 7.33 0.75 -11.58
N THR A 113 7.76 0.10 -10.50
CA THR A 113 6.87 -0.52 -9.52
C THR A 113 6.84 0.31 -8.24
N ILE A 114 5.68 0.84 -7.92
CA ILE A 114 5.46 1.65 -6.72
C ILE A 114 4.84 0.76 -5.64
N ASP A 115 5.38 0.86 -4.43
CA ASP A 115 4.86 0.14 -3.28
C ASP A 115 3.52 0.73 -2.83
N MET A 116 2.47 -0.11 -2.88
CA MET A 116 1.13 0.20 -2.43
C MET A 116 0.78 -0.49 -1.10
N SER A 117 1.78 -0.93 -0.37
CA SER A 117 1.60 -1.60 0.92
C SER A 117 0.95 -0.68 1.94
N THR A 118 0.01 -1.23 2.69
CA THR A 118 -0.73 -0.49 3.70
C THR A 118 -0.93 -1.33 4.95
N GLN A 119 -0.94 -0.67 6.11
CA GLN A 119 -1.36 -1.25 7.37
C GLN A 119 -2.32 -0.28 8.07
N LEU A 120 -3.53 -0.74 8.34
CA LEU A 120 -4.59 0.05 8.94
C LEU A 120 -5.15 -0.67 10.16
N LYS A 121 -5.46 0.11 11.20
CA LYS A 121 -6.21 -0.35 12.36
C LYS A 121 -7.47 0.47 12.46
N LEU A 122 -8.59 -0.08 11.97
CA LEU A 122 -9.87 0.60 11.88
C LEU A 122 -10.90 -0.08 12.78
N ILE A 123 -11.48 0.67 13.72
CA ILE A 123 -12.61 0.24 14.56
C ILE A 123 -12.34 -1.13 15.23
N GLY A 124 -11.09 -1.35 15.68
CA GLY A 124 -10.69 -2.60 16.33
C GLY A 124 -10.39 -3.78 15.40
N VAL A 125 -10.42 -3.58 14.08
CA VAL A 125 -9.98 -4.58 13.10
C VAL A 125 -8.67 -4.13 12.48
N GLU A 126 -7.67 -5.00 12.51
CA GLU A 126 -6.40 -4.81 11.82
C GLU A 126 -6.52 -5.28 10.38
N VAL A 127 -6.06 -4.47 9.44
CA VAL A 127 -5.99 -4.82 8.02
C VAL A 127 -4.64 -4.39 7.49
N ALA A 128 -3.94 -5.31 6.83
CA ALA A 128 -2.68 -5.01 6.19
C ALA A 128 -2.60 -5.70 4.83
N SER A 129 -1.95 -5.05 3.86
CA SER A 129 -1.70 -5.62 2.55
C SER A 129 -0.38 -5.14 1.98
N PHE A 130 0.25 -5.98 1.15
CA PHE A 130 1.49 -5.67 0.45
C PHE A 130 1.54 -6.43 -0.88
N GLY A 131 2.31 -5.92 -1.83
CA GLY A 131 2.44 -6.51 -3.15
C GLY A 131 1.10 -6.64 -3.87
N ASP A 132 0.91 -7.73 -4.62
CA ASP A 132 -0.37 -8.05 -5.27
C ASP A 132 -1.07 -9.22 -4.53
N PRO A 133 -1.99 -8.93 -3.59
CA PRO A 133 -2.70 -9.95 -2.83
C PRO A 133 -3.79 -10.67 -3.64
N PHE A 134 -4.13 -10.16 -4.83
CA PHE A 134 -5.24 -10.67 -5.65
C PHE A 134 -4.78 -11.30 -6.97
N ILE A 135 -3.48 -11.36 -7.22
CA ILE A 135 -2.96 -12.00 -8.43
C ILE A 135 -3.41 -13.46 -8.50
N GLU A 136 -3.99 -13.83 -9.64
CA GLU A 136 -4.48 -15.20 -9.91
C GLU A 136 -4.08 -15.59 -11.32
N ASN A 137 -3.13 -16.51 -11.42
CA ASN A 137 -2.72 -17.14 -12.67
C ASN A 137 -2.05 -18.50 -12.38
N GLU A 138 -1.67 -19.24 -13.43
CA GLU A 138 -1.11 -20.58 -13.32
C GLU A 138 0.28 -20.65 -12.65
N GLU A 139 0.98 -19.52 -12.56
CA GLU A 139 2.31 -19.40 -11.96
C GLU A 139 2.27 -18.96 -10.48
N VAL A 140 1.07 -18.80 -9.92
CA VAL A 140 0.86 -18.32 -8.54
C VAL A 140 0.14 -19.38 -7.73
N THR A 141 0.62 -19.58 -6.50
CA THR A 141 -0.04 -20.39 -5.49
C THR A 141 -0.49 -19.48 -4.34
N ALA A 142 -1.79 -19.48 -4.05
CA ALA A 142 -2.33 -18.78 -2.88
C ALA A 142 -2.34 -19.70 -1.66
N ILE A 143 -1.81 -19.22 -0.55
CA ILE A 143 -1.86 -19.89 0.76
C ILE A 143 -2.82 -19.08 1.63
N VAL A 144 -3.89 -19.71 2.10
CA VAL A 144 -4.96 -19.04 2.84
C VAL A 144 -5.13 -19.70 4.20
N TYR A 145 -5.20 -18.86 5.24
CA TYR A 145 -5.61 -19.24 6.58
C TYR A 145 -6.84 -18.44 7.00
N GLU A 146 -7.88 -19.14 7.41
CA GLU A 146 -9.12 -18.53 7.90
C GLU A 146 -9.49 -19.10 9.27
N ASN A 147 -9.70 -18.21 10.25
CA ASN A 147 -10.24 -18.56 11.56
C ASN A 147 -11.49 -17.72 11.86
N LYS A 148 -12.67 -18.30 11.57
CA LYS A 148 -13.96 -17.61 11.74
C LYS A 148 -14.31 -17.32 13.20
N PHE A 149 -13.78 -18.09 14.16
CA PHE A 149 -14.03 -17.86 15.58
C PHE A 149 -13.36 -16.57 16.07
N ASN A 150 -12.16 -16.29 15.56
CA ASN A 150 -11.38 -15.12 15.95
C ASN A 150 -11.48 -13.98 14.93
N GLY A 151 -12.20 -14.15 13.82
CA GLY A 151 -12.31 -13.16 12.76
C GLY A 151 -10.99 -12.91 12.02
N ILE A 152 -10.15 -13.94 11.89
CA ILE A 152 -8.83 -13.83 11.25
C ILE A 152 -8.90 -14.40 9.83
N TYR A 153 -8.37 -13.63 8.88
CA TYR A 153 -8.11 -14.06 7.52
C TYR A 153 -6.71 -13.64 7.11
N LYS A 154 -5.89 -14.57 6.64
CA LYS A 154 -4.56 -14.31 6.09
C LYS A 154 -4.43 -15.00 4.74
N ARG A 155 -4.00 -14.27 3.73
CA ARG A 155 -3.66 -14.80 2.42
C ARG A 155 -2.30 -14.28 2.01
N ILE A 156 -1.43 -15.17 1.55
CA ILE A 156 -0.20 -14.83 0.86
C ILE A 156 -0.18 -15.49 -0.50
N ASN A 157 0.36 -14.80 -1.50
CA ASN A 157 0.57 -15.31 -2.83
C ASN A 157 2.07 -15.53 -3.04
N VAL A 158 2.44 -16.72 -3.45
CA VAL A 158 3.82 -17.12 -3.74
C VAL A 158 3.92 -17.63 -5.18
N THR A 159 5.13 -17.61 -5.74
CA THR A 159 5.38 -18.28 -7.00
C THR A 159 5.08 -19.77 -6.90
N LYS A 160 4.74 -20.41 -8.01
CA LYS A 160 4.40 -21.85 -8.07
C LYS A 160 5.49 -22.77 -7.50
N ASP A 161 6.74 -22.37 -7.63
CA ASP A 161 7.89 -23.08 -7.05
C ASP A 161 8.10 -22.80 -5.56
N GLY A 162 7.27 -21.94 -4.95
CA GLY A 162 7.33 -21.61 -3.52
C GLY A 162 8.50 -20.75 -3.10
N LYS A 163 9.23 -20.11 -4.03
CA LYS A 163 10.48 -19.42 -3.71
C LYS A 163 10.36 -17.93 -3.48
N THR A 164 9.33 -17.30 -4.05
CA THR A 164 9.18 -15.84 -4.01
C THR A 164 7.80 -15.46 -3.50
N LEU A 165 7.76 -14.52 -2.56
CA LEU A 165 6.54 -13.89 -2.06
C LEU A 165 6.11 -12.77 -3.00
N LEU A 166 4.89 -12.84 -3.53
CA LEU A 166 4.36 -11.89 -4.51
C LEU A 166 3.43 -10.85 -3.90
N GLY A 167 2.83 -11.16 -2.76
CA GLY A 167 1.95 -10.25 -2.06
C GLY A 167 1.14 -10.97 -0.98
N GLY A 168 0.37 -10.20 -0.22
CA GLY A 168 -0.49 -10.75 0.82
C GLY A 168 -1.46 -9.75 1.40
N ILE A 169 -2.48 -10.28 2.06
CA ILE A 169 -3.48 -9.53 2.82
C ILE A 169 -3.74 -10.24 4.15
N LEU A 170 -3.76 -9.46 5.23
CA LEU A 170 -4.06 -9.91 6.58
C LEU A 170 -5.22 -9.10 7.15
N VAL A 171 -6.19 -9.77 7.72
CA VAL A 171 -7.37 -9.16 8.35
C VAL A 171 -7.59 -9.79 9.72
N GLY A 172 -7.84 -8.97 10.72
CA GLY A 172 -8.08 -9.37 12.12
C GLY A 172 -6.82 -9.55 12.95
N ASP A 173 -5.75 -10.06 12.35
CA ASP A 173 -4.42 -10.18 12.95
C ASP A 173 -3.37 -9.84 11.90
N SER A 174 -2.70 -8.71 12.09
CA SER A 174 -1.63 -8.21 11.22
C SER A 174 -0.24 -8.32 11.84
N SER A 175 -0.06 -9.12 12.89
CA SER A 175 1.21 -9.25 13.61
C SER A 175 2.38 -9.70 12.72
N ASP A 176 2.11 -10.52 11.71
CA ASP A 176 3.12 -11.01 10.76
C ASP A 176 3.46 -10.00 9.65
N TYR A 177 2.72 -8.89 9.54
CA TYR A 177 2.86 -7.95 8.42
C TYR A 177 4.27 -7.46 8.21
N ASN A 178 4.93 -6.99 9.27
CA ASN A 178 6.27 -6.41 9.13
C ASN A 178 7.30 -7.44 8.62
N ALA A 179 7.24 -8.69 9.10
CA ALA A 179 8.13 -9.75 8.64
C ALA A 179 7.84 -10.12 7.17
N LEU A 180 6.57 -10.30 6.81
CA LEU A 180 6.15 -10.60 5.45
C LEU A 180 6.51 -9.48 4.48
N PHE A 181 6.29 -8.22 4.88
CA PHE A 181 6.65 -7.06 4.08
C PHE A 181 8.16 -6.97 3.83
N GLN A 182 8.99 -7.24 4.85
CA GLN A 182 10.45 -7.27 4.67
C GLN A 182 10.89 -8.40 3.74
N ILE A 183 10.28 -9.57 3.82
CA ILE A 183 10.55 -10.68 2.90
C ILE A 183 10.20 -10.27 1.46
N TYR A 184 9.01 -9.69 1.25
CA TYR A 184 8.54 -9.22 -0.05
C TYR A 184 9.43 -8.11 -0.62
N ASN A 185 9.63 -7.04 0.15
CA ASN A 185 10.32 -5.83 -0.31
C ASN A 185 11.81 -6.06 -0.61
N ASN A 186 12.45 -6.99 0.10
CA ASN A 186 13.86 -7.33 -0.09
C ASN A 186 14.07 -8.62 -0.91
N ALA A 187 13.00 -9.20 -1.47
CA ALA A 187 13.03 -10.45 -2.23
C ALA A 187 13.80 -11.57 -1.49
N LEU A 188 13.58 -11.71 -0.18
CA LEU A 188 14.25 -12.73 0.63
C LEU A 188 13.74 -14.12 0.25
N ALA A 189 14.63 -15.11 0.37
CA ALA A 189 14.27 -16.50 0.15
C ALA A 189 13.20 -16.97 1.15
N LEU A 190 12.22 -17.76 0.68
CA LEU A 190 11.17 -18.31 1.52
C LEU A 190 11.63 -19.58 2.23
N PRO A 191 10.99 -19.96 3.36
CA PRO A 191 11.19 -21.26 4.00
C PRO A 191 10.78 -22.39 3.05
N ALA A 192 11.27 -23.61 3.34
CA ALA A 192 10.91 -24.79 2.57
C ALA A 192 9.39 -25.05 2.53
N ASN A 193 8.68 -24.60 3.56
CA ASN A 193 7.22 -24.61 3.65
C ASN A 193 6.71 -23.18 3.77
N PRO A 194 6.34 -22.53 2.67
CA PRO A 194 5.90 -21.13 2.69
C PRO A 194 4.68 -20.85 3.57
N GLU A 195 3.84 -21.86 3.84
CA GLU A 195 2.71 -21.75 4.76
C GLU A 195 3.12 -21.43 6.20
N ASP A 196 4.35 -21.76 6.61
CA ASP A 196 4.86 -21.46 7.95
C ASP A 196 4.96 -19.94 8.20
N LEU A 197 4.96 -19.13 7.14
CA LEU A 197 4.94 -17.67 7.22
C LEU A 197 3.67 -17.11 7.86
N ILE A 198 2.54 -17.82 7.77
CA ILE A 198 1.25 -17.39 8.31
C ILE A 198 0.65 -18.32 9.34
N LEU A 199 1.17 -19.55 9.46
CA LEU A 199 0.73 -20.56 10.42
C LEU A 199 1.66 -20.69 11.62
N GLY A 200 2.87 -20.13 11.53
CA GLY A 200 3.95 -20.38 12.48
C GLY A 200 4.63 -21.73 12.28
N SER A 201 5.85 -21.87 12.79
CA SER A 201 6.68 -23.08 12.60
C SER A 201 6.05 -24.30 13.26
N ARG A 202 5.90 -25.39 12.51
CA ARG A 202 5.28 -26.65 12.97
C ARG A 202 6.25 -27.61 13.69
N GLY A 203 7.46 -27.22 14.01
CA GLY A 203 8.48 -28.17 14.46
C GLY A 203 9.37 -27.76 15.62
N GLY A 204 9.01 -26.75 16.40
CA GLY A 204 9.80 -26.35 17.59
C GLY A 204 11.16 -25.70 17.30
N GLU A 205 11.61 -25.69 16.06
CA GLU A 205 12.66 -24.78 15.59
C GLU A 205 11.96 -23.46 15.23
N SER A 206 12.18 -22.43 16.05
CA SER A 206 11.76 -21.07 15.67
C SER A 206 12.55 -20.71 14.43
N ASN A 207 11.95 -20.90 13.25
CA ASN A 207 12.45 -20.28 12.04
C ASN A 207 12.29 -18.77 12.26
N THR A 208 13.32 -18.16 12.85
CA THR A 208 13.48 -16.71 12.94
C THR A 208 13.84 -16.16 11.56
N MET A 209 13.07 -16.55 10.53
CA MET A 209 13.17 -15.90 9.23
C MET A 209 12.65 -14.47 9.38
N GLY A 210 13.55 -13.54 9.12
CA GLY A 210 13.27 -12.12 9.27
C GLY A 210 13.70 -11.56 10.63
N SER A 211 14.68 -12.17 11.30
CA SER A 211 15.39 -11.48 12.38
C SER A 211 15.86 -10.11 11.84
N ALA A 212 15.70 -9.07 12.66
CA ALA A 212 16.22 -7.75 12.28
C ALA A 212 17.73 -7.79 11.94
N MET A 213 18.45 -8.80 12.44
CA MET A 213 19.88 -9.00 12.15
C MET A 213 20.12 -9.52 10.73
N ASP A 214 19.19 -10.29 10.16
CA ASP A 214 19.34 -10.91 8.84
C ASP A 214 18.95 -9.95 7.70
N LEU A 215 18.29 -8.83 8.00
CA LEU A 215 17.95 -7.83 7.02
C LEU A 215 19.21 -7.14 6.47
N PRO A 216 19.29 -6.82 5.17
CA PRO A 216 20.36 -6.01 4.63
C PRO A 216 20.29 -4.57 5.20
N ASP A 217 21.44 -3.88 5.27
CA ASP A 217 21.48 -2.49 5.77
C ASP A 217 20.63 -1.52 4.95
N THR A 218 20.37 -1.87 3.69
CA THR A 218 19.49 -1.12 2.78
C THR A 218 18.00 -1.37 3.04
N ALA A 219 17.64 -2.36 3.90
CA ALA A 219 16.24 -2.65 4.20
C ALA A 219 15.55 -1.44 4.84
N VAL A 220 14.45 -1.01 4.26
CA VAL A 220 13.64 0.09 4.78
C VAL A 220 12.84 -0.41 5.97
N ILE A 221 13.08 0.16 7.14
CA ILE A 221 12.41 -0.17 8.39
C ILE A 221 11.18 0.74 8.63
N CYS A 222 11.31 2.00 8.24
CA CYS A 222 10.20 2.96 8.30
C CYS A 222 9.97 3.53 6.89
N SER A 223 8.90 3.11 6.23
CA SER A 223 8.57 3.53 4.86
C SER A 223 8.09 4.99 4.79
N CYS A 224 7.45 5.51 5.85
CA CYS A 224 6.98 6.89 5.89
C CYS A 224 8.13 7.90 5.78
N GLU A 225 9.24 7.63 6.47
CA GLU A 225 10.42 8.49 6.56
C GLU A 225 11.62 7.91 5.78
N ASN A 226 11.41 6.80 5.05
CA ASN A 226 12.42 6.09 4.28
C ASN A 226 13.69 5.74 5.09
N VAL A 227 13.51 5.35 6.36
CA VAL A 227 14.61 5.04 7.27
C VAL A 227 15.04 3.59 7.11
N THR A 228 16.32 3.39 6.76
CA THR A 228 16.88 2.05 6.57
C THR A 228 17.46 1.48 7.87
N LYS A 229 17.63 0.13 7.90
CA LYS A 229 18.35 -0.55 9.00
C LYS A 229 19.73 0.05 9.21
N GLY A 230 20.49 0.27 8.13
CA GLY A 230 21.82 0.86 8.20
C GLY A 230 21.81 2.23 8.87
N ALA A 231 20.85 3.11 8.54
CA ALA A 231 20.72 4.42 9.18
C ALA A 231 20.47 4.30 10.69
N ILE A 232 19.62 3.35 11.11
CA ILE A 232 19.38 3.09 12.53
C ILE A 232 20.64 2.54 13.21
N CYS A 233 21.30 1.55 12.60
CA CYS A 233 22.52 0.97 13.15
C CYS A 233 23.64 2.04 13.29
N CYS A 234 23.84 2.87 12.29
CA CYS A 234 24.81 3.98 12.37
C CYS A 234 24.48 4.94 13.51
N SER A 235 23.21 5.32 13.69
CA SER A 235 22.79 6.21 14.77
C SER A 235 23.09 5.65 16.16
N ILE A 236 23.03 4.33 16.33
CA ILE A 236 23.33 3.62 17.58
C ILE A 236 24.84 3.50 17.76
N THR A 237 25.58 3.08 16.72
CA THR A 237 27.03 2.79 16.83
C THR A 237 27.87 4.06 16.96
N GLU A 238 27.44 5.16 16.39
CA GLU A 238 28.10 6.47 16.54
C GLU A 238 27.87 7.12 17.92
N GLY A 239 27.17 6.42 18.83
CA GLY A 239 26.95 6.84 20.21
C GLY A 239 25.93 7.97 20.35
N SER A 240 25.13 8.22 19.31
CA SER A 240 24.13 9.28 19.30
C SER A 240 22.79 8.85 19.91
N CYS A 241 22.57 7.53 20.06
CA CYS A 241 21.31 6.96 20.54
C CYS A 241 21.57 5.89 21.62
N GLU A 242 21.06 6.12 22.82
CA GLU A 242 21.08 5.13 23.92
C GLU A 242 19.71 4.48 24.15
N THR A 243 18.65 5.15 23.68
CA THR A 243 17.26 4.70 23.88
C THR A 243 16.51 4.65 22.56
N LEU A 244 15.40 3.91 22.52
CA LEU A 244 14.49 3.90 21.37
C LEU A 244 13.97 5.32 21.04
N SER A 245 13.72 6.13 22.09
CA SER A 245 13.29 7.51 21.90
C SER A 245 14.34 8.38 21.18
N ASP A 246 15.62 8.11 21.40
CA ASP A 246 16.69 8.83 20.71
C ASP A 246 16.78 8.42 19.24
N VAL A 247 16.59 7.12 18.95
CA VAL A 247 16.50 6.61 17.57
C VAL A 247 15.34 7.31 16.84
N VAL A 248 14.14 7.36 17.44
CA VAL A 248 12.97 8.03 16.84
C VAL A 248 13.24 9.52 16.58
N LYS A 249 13.82 10.23 17.55
CA LYS A 249 14.14 11.66 17.40
C LYS A 249 15.15 11.93 16.29
N LEU A 250 16.18 11.09 16.19
CA LEU A 250 17.29 11.32 15.26
C LEU A 250 16.93 10.88 13.84
N THR A 251 16.31 9.71 13.71
CA THR A 251 16.00 9.11 12.41
C THR A 251 14.59 9.40 11.92
N LYS A 252 13.69 9.85 12.80
CA LYS A 252 12.25 10.00 12.61
C LYS A 252 11.51 8.69 12.33
N ALA A 253 12.17 7.54 12.49
CA ALA A 253 11.53 6.24 12.35
C ALA A 253 10.35 6.12 13.32
N THR A 254 9.18 5.74 12.83
CA THR A 254 7.94 5.58 13.64
C THR A 254 7.40 6.86 14.30
N SER A 255 7.76 8.03 13.80
CA SER A 255 7.24 9.32 14.32
C SER A 255 5.77 9.54 13.96
#